data_334decbd3d2440a83ecd9ab4585dd175
#
_entry.id   334decbd3d2440a83ecd9ab4585dd175
#
_cell.length_a   1.000
_cell.length_b   1.000
_cell.length_c   1.000
_cell.angle_alpha   90.00
_cell.angle_beta   90.00
_cell.angle_gamma   90.00
#
_symmetry.space_group_name_H-M   'P 1'
#
loop_
_entity.id
_entity.type
_entity.pdbx_description
1 polymer ?
#
loop_
_entity_poly.entity_id
_entity_poly.type
_entity_poly.pdbx_seq_one_letter_code
_entity_poly.pdbx_strand_id
1 'polypeptide(L)'
;MDNKIVKLIVAILICQIAGAIGSVFTYSSIPEWYNIRLQKPTFNPPSWLFGPVWITLYLLMGISAYLIWEKGTKKKEVKNALYTFGIQLALNIMWSLLFFGLRCPLCGFIETILLWFAIALTILKFSRVSKAAALLLLPYILWVTFAAILNFYIWRLNP
;
A
#
# COMPACT_ATOMS: atom_id res chain seq x y z
N MET A 1 1.87 -21.36 23.52
CA MET A 1 0.50 -21.18 23.01
C MET A 1 0.56 -20.18 21.84
N ASP A 2 0.53 -20.69 20.62
CA ASP A 2 0.44 -19.81 19.46
C ASP A 2 -0.98 -19.27 19.35
N ASN A 3 -1.24 -18.16 20.01
CA ASN A 3 -2.56 -17.55 19.96
C ASN A 3 -2.77 -16.94 18.57
N LYS A 4 -3.50 -17.65 17.72
CA LYS A 4 -3.81 -17.25 16.34
C LYS A 4 -4.47 -15.86 16.29
N ILE A 5 -5.30 -15.55 17.27
CA ILE A 5 -5.97 -14.25 17.40
C ILE A 5 -4.94 -13.13 17.60
N VAL A 6 -3.95 -13.36 18.46
CA VAL A 6 -2.89 -12.36 18.70
C VAL A 6 -2.08 -12.12 17.42
N LYS A 7 -1.71 -13.16 16.69
CA LYS A 7 -0.99 -13.01 15.40
C LYS A 7 -1.81 -12.23 14.38
N LEU A 8 -3.12 -12.50 14.29
CA LEU A 8 -4.02 -11.77 13.39
C LEU A 8 -4.09 -10.28 13.77
N ILE A 9 -4.32 -9.99 15.04
CA ILE A 9 -4.40 -8.60 15.54
C ILE A 9 -3.08 -7.88 15.28
N VAL A 10 -1.94 -8.49 15.59
CA VAL A 10 -0.61 -7.90 15.36
C VAL A 10 -0.37 -7.61 13.88
N ALA A 11 -0.70 -8.55 12.98
CA ALA A 11 -0.52 -8.35 11.55
C ALA A 11 -1.39 -7.20 11.02
N ILE A 12 -2.65 -7.10 11.46
CA ILE A 12 -3.55 -5.99 11.11
C ILE A 12 -3.02 -4.67 11.66
N LEU A 13 -2.61 -4.64 12.92
CA LEU A 13 -2.08 -3.42 13.55
C LEU A 13 -0.82 -2.91 12.86
N ILE A 14 0.11 -3.78 12.48
CA ILE A 14 1.32 -3.39 11.74
C ILE A 14 0.94 -2.68 10.43
N CYS A 15 -0.02 -3.22 9.68
CA CYS A 15 -0.47 -2.62 8.42
C CYS A 15 -1.21 -1.29 8.67
N GLN A 16 -2.09 -1.22 9.66
CA GLN A 16 -2.80 0.03 9.99
C GLN A 16 -1.84 1.13 10.50
N ILE A 17 -0.82 0.76 11.28
CA ILE A 17 0.22 1.70 11.73
C ILE A 17 1.00 2.23 10.52
N ALA A 18 1.35 1.39 9.54
CA ALA A 18 1.98 1.84 8.31
C ALA A 18 1.12 2.88 7.57
N GLY A 19 -0.19 2.64 7.48
CA GLY A 19 -1.16 3.59 6.94
C GLY A 19 -1.23 4.88 7.74
N ALA A 20 -1.23 4.79 9.06
CA ALA A 20 -1.24 5.96 9.94
C ALA A 20 0.03 6.82 9.77
N ILE A 21 1.21 6.19 9.64
CA ILE A 21 2.46 6.91 9.37
C ILE A 21 2.38 7.64 8.02
N GLY A 22 1.91 6.99 6.96
CA GLY A 22 1.71 7.62 5.66
C GLY A 22 0.72 8.78 5.71
N SER A 23 -0.36 8.65 6.49
CA SER A 23 -1.40 9.67 6.61
C SER A 23 -0.91 10.99 7.24
N VAL A 24 0.16 10.96 8.03
CA VAL A 24 0.77 12.18 8.59
C VAL A 24 1.20 13.15 7.46
N PHE A 25 1.83 12.62 6.42
CA PHE A 25 2.24 13.43 5.27
C PHE A 25 1.06 13.85 4.39
N THR A 26 0.10 12.95 4.23
CA THR A 26 -1.10 13.17 3.40
C THR A 26 -2.00 14.23 4.01
N TYR A 27 -2.33 14.13 5.29
CA TYR A 27 -3.28 15.02 5.97
C TYR A 27 -2.86 16.48 5.93
N SER A 28 -1.58 16.78 6.13
CA SER A 28 -1.06 18.14 6.09
C SER A 28 -1.05 18.77 4.70
N SER A 29 -0.98 17.96 3.66
CA SER A 29 -0.83 18.41 2.27
C SER A 29 -2.15 18.50 1.49
N ILE A 30 -3.20 17.77 1.90
CA ILE A 30 -4.48 17.75 1.19
C ILE A 30 -5.16 19.11 1.11
N PRO A 31 -5.34 19.88 2.21
CA PRO A 31 -6.15 21.09 2.18
C PRO A 31 -5.63 22.16 1.21
N GLU A 32 -4.33 22.42 1.25
CA GLU A 32 -3.73 23.52 0.50
C GLU A 32 -3.11 23.07 -0.81
N TRP A 33 -2.23 22.07 -0.75
CA TRP A 33 -1.46 21.66 -1.92
C TRP A 33 -2.27 20.78 -2.87
N TYR A 34 -2.82 19.68 -2.37
CA TYR A 34 -3.53 18.72 -3.22
C TYR A 34 -4.84 19.26 -3.77
N ASN A 35 -5.66 19.90 -2.92
CA ASN A 35 -6.97 20.37 -3.35
C ASN A 35 -6.92 21.69 -4.14
N ILE A 36 -6.03 22.61 -3.80
CA ILE A 36 -6.03 23.98 -4.34
C ILE A 36 -4.97 24.16 -5.43
N ARG A 37 -3.73 23.74 -5.18
CA ARG A 37 -2.60 24.06 -6.08
C ARG A 37 -2.38 23.02 -7.17
N LEU A 38 -2.67 21.75 -6.88
CA LEU A 38 -2.36 20.66 -7.80
C LEU A 38 -3.43 20.55 -8.89
N GLN A 39 -3.01 20.61 -10.15
CA GLN A 39 -3.88 20.31 -11.28
C GLN A 39 -4.12 18.80 -11.36
N LYS A 40 -5.38 18.40 -11.44
CA LYS A 40 -5.80 16.99 -11.40
C LYS A 40 -6.62 16.63 -12.64
N PRO A 41 -6.50 15.38 -13.14
CA PRO A 41 -7.35 14.94 -14.25
C PRO A 41 -8.83 14.87 -13.81
N THR A 42 -9.73 14.86 -14.80
CA THR A 42 -11.19 14.85 -14.57
C THR A 42 -11.70 13.62 -13.82
N PHE A 43 -10.98 12.51 -13.93
CA PHE A 43 -11.30 11.24 -13.24
C PHE A 43 -10.69 11.13 -11.84
N ASN A 44 -10.12 12.22 -11.29
CA ASN A 44 -9.56 12.21 -9.94
C ASN A 44 -10.67 11.97 -8.91
N PRO A 45 -10.53 10.97 -8.01
CA PRO A 45 -11.53 10.71 -6.99
C PRO A 45 -11.63 11.86 -5.98
N PRO A 46 -12.78 12.04 -5.33
CA PRO A 46 -12.89 13.01 -4.24
C PRO A 46 -11.98 12.62 -3.08
N SER A 47 -11.37 13.61 -2.42
CA SER A 47 -10.35 13.41 -1.38
C SER A 47 -10.83 12.54 -0.21
N TRP A 48 -12.12 12.60 0.13
CA TRP A 48 -12.68 11.79 1.22
C TRP A 48 -12.64 10.28 0.97
N LEU A 49 -12.60 9.86 -0.31
CA LEU A 49 -12.59 8.44 -0.68
C LEU A 49 -11.28 7.74 -0.31
N PHE A 50 -10.16 8.46 -0.30
CA PHE A 50 -8.84 7.86 -0.03
C PHE A 50 -8.76 7.22 1.36
N GLY A 51 -9.31 7.87 2.39
CA GLY A 51 -9.29 7.35 3.76
C GLY A 51 -9.94 5.96 3.88
N PRO A 52 -11.23 5.80 3.57
CA PRO A 52 -11.92 4.51 3.65
C PRO A 52 -11.28 3.42 2.79
N VAL A 53 -10.83 3.74 1.58
CA VAL A 53 -10.17 2.79 0.69
C VAL A 53 -8.89 2.27 1.33
N TRP A 54 -8.00 3.15 1.80
CA TRP A 54 -6.73 2.74 2.38
C TRP A 54 -6.90 1.96 3.69
N ILE A 55 -7.84 2.34 4.56
CA ILE A 55 -8.14 1.57 5.78
C ILE A 55 -8.55 0.13 5.41
N THR A 56 -9.41 -0.02 4.40
CA THR A 56 -9.85 -1.34 3.91
C THR A 56 -8.69 -2.13 3.31
N LEU A 57 -7.84 -1.50 2.50
CA LEU A 57 -6.68 -2.17 1.89
C LEU A 57 -5.68 -2.62 2.95
N TYR A 58 -5.35 -1.79 3.94
CA TYR A 58 -4.47 -2.19 5.05
C TYR A 58 -5.06 -3.31 5.90
N LEU A 59 -6.38 -3.35 6.08
CA LEU A 59 -7.05 -4.47 6.75
C LEU A 59 -6.84 -5.78 5.96
N LEU A 60 -7.10 -5.77 4.66
CA LEU A 60 -6.90 -6.93 3.78
C LEU A 60 -5.44 -7.37 3.73
N MET A 61 -4.50 -6.43 3.69
CA MET A 61 -3.06 -6.69 3.76
C MET A 61 -2.67 -7.37 5.07
N GLY A 62 -3.22 -6.90 6.20
CA GLY A 62 -2.96 -7.50 7.52
C GLY A 62 -3.47 -8.92 7.62
N ILE A 63 -4.70 -9.19 7.14
CA ILE A 63 -5.27 -10.55 7.10
C ILE A 63 -4.43 -11.44 6.16
N SER A 64 -4.03 -10.93 5.00
CA SER A 64 -3.19 -11.63 4.04
C SER A 64 -1.84 -12.03 4.65
N ALA A 65 -1.16 -11.10 5.31
CA ALA A 65 0.12 -11.35 5.99
C ALA A 65 -0.02 -12.38 7.12
N TYR A 66 -1.11 -12.31 7.89
CA TYR A 66 -1.42 -13.30 8.93
C TYR A 66 -1.55 -14.71 8.35
N LEU A 67 -2.28 -14.89 7.23
CA LEU A 67 -2.46 -16.21 6.59
C LEU A 67 -1.11 -16.82 6.15
N ILE A 68 -0.16 -15.99 5.75
CA ILE A 68 1.22 -16.44 5.43
C ILE A 68 1.99 -16.76 6.72
N TRP A 69 1.92 -15.88 7.72
CA TRP A 69 2.62 -16.07 9.00
C TRP A 69 2.20 -17.38 9.70
N GLU A 70 0.91 -17.72 9.62
CA GLU A 70 0.36 -18.94 10.24
C GLU A 70 0.93 -20.23 9.64
N LYS A 71 1.45 -20.20 8.38
CA LYS A 71 2.09 -21.35 7.73
C LYS A 71 3.45 -21.71 8.31
N GLY A 72 3.97 -20.90 9.24
CA GLY A 72 5.18 -21.16 10.03
C GLY A 72 6.43 -20.51 9.46
N THR A 73 7.00 -19.60 10.24
CA THR A 73 8.19 -18.81 9.87
C THR A 73 9.49 -19.60 9.80
N LYS A 74 9.51 -20.88 10.18
CA LYS A 74 10.67 -21.75 10.00
C LYS A 74 10.91 -22.10 8.52
N LYS A 75 9.86 -22.07 7.69
CA LYS A 75 9.95 -22.34 6.25
C LYS A 75 10.57 -21.16 5.52
N LYS A 76 11.57 -21.41 4.68
CA LYS A 76 12.28 -20.39 3.89
C LYS A 76 11.33 -19.61 2.98
N GLU A 77 10.36 -20.29 2.37
CA GLU A 77 9.36 -19.68 1.48
C GLU A 77 8.48 -18.67 2.22
N VAL A 78 8.04 -19.00 3.44
CA VAL A 78 7.24 -18.11 4.30
C VAL A 78 8.05 -16.87 4.68
N LYS A 79 9.31 -17.05 5.11
CA LYS A 79 10.21 -15.93 5.42
C LYS A 79 10.39 -15.00 4.24
N ASN A 80 10.69 -15.55 3.06
CA ASN A 80 10.91 -14.78 1.86
C ASN A 80 9.64 -14.03 1.41
N ALA A 81 8.47 -14.65 1.59
CA ALA A 81 7.19 -14.03 1.29
C ALA A 81 6.90 -12.84 2.21
N LEU A 82 7.07 -13.03 3.53
CA LEU A 82 6.89 -11.96 4.52
C LEU A 82 7.94 -10.84 4.38
N TYR A 83 9.17 -11.16 4.02
CA TYR A 83 10.21 -10.16 3.75
C TYR A 83 9.83 -9.27 2.56
N THR A 84 9.37 -9.87 1.46
CA THR A 84 8.91 -9.11 0.29
C THR A 84 7.68 -8.26 0.61
N PHE A 85 6.77 -8.80 1.45
CA PHE A 85 5.63 -8.03 1.96
C PHE A 85 6.08 -6.80 2.78
N GLY A 86 7.09 -6.96 3.64
CA GLY A 86 7.66 -5.84 4.40
C GLY A 86 8.25 -4.75 3.51
N ILE A 87 8.94 -5.14 2.43
CA ILE A 87 9.50 -4.20 1.45
C ILE A 87 8.37 -3.38 0.79
N GLN A 88 7.31 -4.02 0.29
CA GLN A 88 6.22 -3.30 -0.35
C GLN A 88 5.47 -2.40 0.65
N LEU A 89 5.37 -2.81 1.93
CA LEU A 89 4.76 -1.98 2.96
C LEU A 89 5.60 -0.72 3.25
N ALA A 90 6.92 -0.85 3.28
CA ALA A 90 7.85 0.28 3.42
C ALA A 90 7.77 1.24 2.21
N LEU A 91 7.71 0.70 0.99
CA LEU A 91 7.51 1.49 -0.23
C LEU A 91 6.18 2.23 -0.19
N ASN A 92 5.12 1.61 0.31
CA ASN A 92 3.81 2.25 0.45
C ASN A 92 3.86 3.50 1.36
N ILE A 93 4.58 3.42 2.48
CA ILE A 93 4.81 4.58 3.36
C ILE A 93 5.65 5.64 2.62
N MET A 94 6.69 5.21 1.90
CA MET A 94 7.59 6.10 1.16
C MET A 94 6.84 6.88 0.09
N TRP A 95 5.85 6.27 -0.58
CA TRP A 95 5.02 6.98 -1.54
C TRP A 95 4.34 8.22 -0.94
N SER A 96 3.75 8.09 0.24
CA SER A 96 3.11 9.23 0.92
C SER A 96 4.11 10.33 1.24
N LEU A 97 5.32 9.97 1.68
CA LEU A 97 6.40 10.94 1.91
C LEU A 97 6.81 11.66 0.62
N LEU A 98 7.03 10.93 -0.47
CA LEU A 98 7.52 11.50 -1.73
C LEU A 98 6.42 12.35 -2.41
N PHE A 99 5.22 11.83 -2.51
CA PHE A 99 4.12 12.51 -3.21
C PHE A 99 3.59 13.70 -2.39
N PHE A 100 3.20 13.47 -1.14
CA PHE A 100 2.60 14.49 -0.28
C PHE A 100 3.61 15.27 0.56
N GLY A 101 4.58 14.59 1.16
CA GLY A 101 5.58 15.22 2.03
C GLY A 101 6.52 16.13 1.26
N LEU A 102 7.13 15.62 0.18
CA LEU A 102 8.03 16.38 -0.69
C LEU A 102 7.29 17.13 -1.80
N ARG A 103 5.99 16.91 -1.96
CA ARG A 103 5.15 17.53 -3.01
C ARG A 103 5.75 17.32 -4.41
N CYS A 104 6.28 16.12 -4.67
CA CYS A 104 6.94 15.76 -5.92
C CYS A 104 6.08 14.75 -6.71
N PRO A 105 5.25 15.20 -7.68
CA PRO A 105 4.40 14.30 -8.47
C PRO A 105 5.21 13.27 -9.28
N LEU A 106 6.35 13.66 -9.85
CA LEU A 106 7.22 12.74 -10.58
C LEU A 106 7.80 11.67 -9.65
N CYS A 107 8.28 12.07 -8.45
CA CYS A 107 8.81 11.11 -7.47
C CYS A 107 7.72 10.12 -7.05
N GLY A 108 6.50 10.60 -6.81
CA GLY A 108 5.36 9.75 -6.49
C GLY A 108 5.01 8.79 -7.63
N PHE A 109 5.05 9.23 -8.88
CA PHE A 109 4.82 8.37 -10.03
C PHE A 109 5.86 7.25 -10.14
N ILE A 110 7.16 7.59 -10.10
CA ILE A 110 8.24 6.60 -10.19
C ILE A 110 8.13 5.59 -9.05
N GLU A 111 7.88 6.06 -7.84
CA GLU A 111 7.74 5.22 -6.66
C GLU A 111 6.51 4.30 -6.76
N THR A 112 5.38 4.79 -7.27
CA THR A 112 4.18 3.96 -7.50
C THR A 112 4.47 2.79 -8.44
N ILE A 113 5.30 2.96 -9.45
CA ILE A 113 5.72 1.88 -10.36
C ILE A 113 6.56 0.85 -9.61
N LEU A 114 7.51 1.28 -8.79
CA LEU A 114 8.32 0.37 -7.95
C LEU A 114 7.44 -0.40 -6.95
N LEU A 115 6.52 0.31 -6.31
CA LEU A 115 5.54 -0.29 -5.40
C LEU A 115 4.68 -1.34 -6.11
N TRP A 116 4.19 -1.04 -7.31
CA TRP A 116 3.39 -1.98 -8.12
C TRP A 116 4.12 -3.29 -8.36
N PHE A 117 5.40 -3.23 -8.78
CA PHE A 117 6.22 -4.43 -8.98
C PHE A 117 6.46 -5.19 -7.67
N ALA A 118 6.68 -4.49 -6.56
CA ALA A 118 6.85 -5.10 -5.25
C ALA A 118 5.57 -5.82 -4.78
N ILE A 119 4.38 -5.25 -5.04
CA ILE A 119 3.10 -5.89 -4.76
C ILE A 119 2.90 -7.12 -5.64
N ALA A 120 3.16 -7.02 -6.94
CA ALA A 120 3.05 -8.15 -7.87
C ALA A 120 3.96 -9.31 -7.44
N LEU A 121 5.20 -9.02 -7.06
CA LEU A 121 6.12 -10.03 -6.54
C LEU A 121 5.63 -10.64 -5.22
N THR A 122 5.03 -9.82 -4.34
CA THR A 122 4.43 -10.30 -3.10
C THR A 122 3.28 -11.26 -3.38
N ILE A 123 2.38 -10.92 -4.30
CA ILE A 123 1.25 -11.78 -4.70
C ILE A 123 1.78 -13.11 -5.26
N LEU A 124 2.80 -13.09 -6.11
CA LEU A 124 3.41 -14.31 -6.66
C LEU A 124 4.03 -15.19 -5.58
N LYS A 125 4.71 -14.62 -4.59
CA LYS A 125 5.27 -15.39 -3.47
C LYS A 125 4.17 -15.90 -2.53
N PHE A 126 3.18 -15.08 -2.25
CA PHE A 126 2.04 -15.47 -1.40
C PHE A 126 1.24 -16.61 -2.04
N SER A 127 1.01 -16.59 -3.35
CA SER A 127 0.24 -17.62 -4.05
C SER A 127 0.88 -19.03 -3.94
N ARG A 128 2.22 -19.08 -3.79
CA ARG A 128 2.95 -20.34 -3.57
C ARG A 128 2.77 -20.89 -2.16
N VAL A 129 2.43 -20.06 -1.20
CA VAL A 129 2.22 -20.42 0.21
C VAL A 129 0.73 -20.55 0.55
N SER A 130 -0.08 -19.60 0.11
CA SER A 130 -1.53 -19.54 0.35
C SER A 130 -2.21 -18.75 -0.77
N LYS A 131 -3.04 -19.42 -1.56
CA LYS A 131 -3.84 -18.78 -2.61
C LYS A 131 -4.81 -17.73 -2.03
N ALA A 132 -5.42 -18.02 -0.88
CA ALA A 132 -6.33 -17.09 -0.21
C ALA A 132 -5.62 -15.78 0.18
N ALA A 133 -4.39 -15.87 0.71
CA ALA A 133 -3.59 -14.69 1.02
C ALA A 133 -3.27 -13.85 -0.22
N ALA A 134 -2.92 -14.49 -1.34
CA ALA A 134 -2.66 -13.80 -2.60
C ALA A 134 -3.91 -13.08 -3.15
N LEU A 135 -5.08 -13.73 -3.08
CA LEU A 135 -6.35 -13.16 -3.54
C LEU A 135 -6.74 -11.90 -2.74
N LEU A 136 -6.45 -11.85 -1.43
CA LEU A 136 -6.72 -10.68 -0.60
C LEU A 136 -5.90 -9.45 -1.00
N LEU A 137 -4.79 -9.62 -1.73
CA LEU A 137 -3.98 -8.53 -2.24
C LEU A 137 -4.41 -8.03 -3.64
N LEU A 138 -5.36 -8.69 -4.31
CA LEU A 138 -5.84 -8.26 -5.63
C LEU A 138 -6.50 -6.88 -5.61
N PRO A 139 -7.38 -6.52 -4.66
CA PRO A 139 -7.90 -5.17 -4.57
C PRO A 139 -6.81 -4.11 -4.41
N TYR A 140 -5.74 -4.44 -3.70
CA TYR A 140 -4.61 -3.56 -3.48
C TYR A 140 -3.83 -3.28 -4.78
N ILE A 141 -3.46 -4.30 -5.55
CA ILE A 141 -2.74 -4.07 -6.82
C ILE A 141 -3.63 -3.35 -7.83
N LEU A 142 -4.93 -3.62 -7.87
CA LEU A 142 -5.87 -2.90 -8.74
C LEU A 142 -5.95 -1.41 -8.36
N TRP A 143 -6.02 -1.10 -7.06
CA TRP A 143 -6.00 0.29 -6.59
C TRP A 143 -4.69 0.99 -6.92
N VAL A 144 -3.54 0.33 -6.75
CA VAL A 144 -2.23 0.90 -7.08
C VAL A 144 -2.05 1.04 -8.59
N THR A 145 -2.64 0.17 -9.41
CA THR A 145 -2.69 0.35 -10.88
C THR A 145 -3.44 1.62 -11.24
N PHE A 146 -4.61 1.84 -10.65
CA PHE A 146 -5.35 3.10 -10.82
C PHE A 146 -4.53 4.30 -10.33
N ALA A 147 -3.89 4.19 -9.16
CA ALA A 147 -3.04 5.23 -8.61
C ALA A 147 -1.84 5.55 -9.51
N ALA A 148 -1.24 4.55 -10.17
CA ALA A 148 -0.14 4.77 -11.12
C ALA A 148 -0.61 5.62 -12.32
N ILE A 149 -1.77 5.32 -12.88
CA ILE A 149 -2.38 6.11 -13.95
C ILE A 149 -2.66 7.54 -13.47
N LEU A 150 -3.26 7.68 -12.29
CA LEU A 150 -3.57 8.98 -11.70
C LEU A 150 -2.29 9.81 -11.46
N ASN A 151 -1.25 9.21 -10.86
CA ASN A 151 0.04 9.87 -10.62
C ASN A 151 0.72 10.30 -11.92
N PHE A 152 0.65 9.48 -12.98
CA PHE A 152 1.15 9.84 -14.30
C PHE A 152 0.48 11.11 -14.84
N TYR A 153 -0.84 11.18 -14.82
CA TYR A 153 -1.57 12.36 -15.29
C TYR A 153 -1.33 13.58 -14.42
N ILE A 154 -1.28 13.41 -13.09
CA ILE A 154 -0.96 14.49 -12.17
C ILE A 154 0.44 15.06 -12.48
N TRP A 155 1.44 14.18 -12.66
CA TRP A 155 2.79 14.65 -13.06
C TRP A 155 2.76 15.40 -14.39
N ARG A 156 2.06 14.90 -15.39
CA ARG A 156 1.99 15.56 -16.72
C ARG A 156 1.31 16.92 -16.68
N LEU A 157 0.35 17.11 -15.78
CA LEU A 157 -0.36 18.39 -15.60
C LEU A 157 0.43 19.38 -14.71
N ASN A 158 1.44 18.91 -13.96
CA ASN A 158 2.25 19.71 -13.04
C ASN A 158 3.74 19.43 -13.27
N PRO A 159 4.30 19.82 -14.44
CA PRO A 159 5.70 19.55 -14.80
C PRO A 159 6.70 20.32 -13.93
#